data_fcb34855f4ac37c314f7f6051cdb5129
#
_entry.id   fcb34855f4ac37c314f7f6051cdb5129
#
_cell.length_a   1.000
_cell.length_b   1.000
_cell.length_c   1.000
_cell.angle_alpha   90.00
_cell.angle_beta   90.00
_cell.angle_gamma   90.00
#
_symmetry.space_group_name_H-M   'P 1'
#
loop_
_entity.id
_entity.type
_entity.pdbx_description
1 polymer ?
#
loop_
_entity_poly.entity_id
_entity_poly.type
_entity_poly.pdbx_seq_one_letter_code
_entity_poly.pdbx_strand_id
1 'polypeptide(L)'
;MVKFRTGIYLPSVFTAINIGCGFMAVIFALEGKYSPAAWLIVVGWVMDSIDGRLARMTNTSSSFGVEFDSIADMVSFGMAPALLIWIYYLKDFRLGWAVCLLYVITAAVRLARYNTSASPDEKSHYFEGLPSPAAAGFLSAFVLLMEIYKADSPKRSFRFLVERAPFFAHILPFVIILISFLMLTKIRYPHGSRFKLTGMLPMRIFMIMIVWIVLFIMYPESVISLMLIAYLLYGLADIAIMTIRMRREKSKCPKT
;
A
#
# COMPACT_ATOMS: atom_id res chain seq x y z
N MET A 1 -4.44 11.14 41.77
CA MET A 1 -3.18 10.74 41.09
C MET A 1 -3.54 10.05 39.78
N VAL A 2 -3.39 10.73 38.65
CA VAL A 2 -3.59 10.15 37.32
C VAL A 2 -2.40 9.24 37.04
N LYS A 3 -2.59 7.92 37.09
CA LYS A 3 -1.59 6.96 36.64
C LYS A 3 -1.41 7.17 35.13
N PHE A 4 -0.37 7.84 34.72
CA PHE A 4 0.07 7.89 33.32
C PHE A 4 0.40 6.46 32.90
N ARG A 5 -0.49 5.82 32.13
CA ARG A 5 -0.23 4.51 31.49
C ARG A 5 0.70 4.75 30.32
N THR A 6 2.00 4.73 30.57
CA THR A 6 3.07 4.93 29.60
C THR A 6 2.97 4.02 28.34
N GLY A 7 2.27 2.90 28.45
CA GLY A 7 2.04 1.97 27.33
C GLY A 7 1.11 2.46 26.22
N ILE A 8 0.29 3.49 26.46
CA ILE A 8 -0.68 4.01 25.48
C ILE A 8 -0.03 4.96 24.46
N TYR A 9 1.07 5.61 24.86
CA TYR A 9 1.70 6.64 24.03
C TYR A 9 2.70 6.08 23.00
N LEU A 10 3.25 4.88 23.22
CA LEU A 10 4.29 4.33 22.37
C LEU A 10 3.81 4.05 20.92
N PRO A 11 2.65 3.41 20.69
CA PRO A 11 2.12 3.26 19.33
C PRO A 11 1.86 4.61 18.65
N SER A 12 1.28 5.58 19.38
CA SER A 12 0.94 6.90 18.84
C SER A 12 2.17 7.69 18.36
N VAL A 13 3.37 7.40 18.87
CA VAL A 13 4.61 8.02 18.36
C VAL A 13 4.93 7.54 16.95
N PHE A 14 4.79 6.25 16.67
CA PHE A 14 5.01 5.69 15.32
C PHE A 14 3.97 6.21 14.34
N THR A 15 2.71 6.32 14.76
CA THR A 15 1.63 6.94 13.98
C THR A 15 1.95 8.41 13.67
N ALA A 16 2.46 9.18 14.65
CA ALA A 16 2.90 10.55 14.41
C ALA A 16 4.08 10.65 13.43
N ILE A 17 5.04 9.71 13.50
CA ILE A 17 6.14 9.61 12.54
C ILE A 17 5.59 9.29 11.15
N ASN A 18 4.60 8.41 11.02
CA ASN A 18 3.93 8.09 9.76
C ASN A 18 3.35 9.38 9.13
N ILE A 19 2.58 10.18 9.89
CA ILE A 19 2.07 11.49 9.42
C ILE A 19 3.22 12.40 8.97
N GLY A 20 4.29 12.47 9.77
CA GLY A 20 5.49 13.27 9.47
C GLY A 20 6.13 12.85 8.14
N CYS A 21 6.23 11.55 7.88
CA CYS A 21 6.71 11.02 6.61
C CYS A 21 5.82 11.44 5.43
N GLY A 22 4.50 11.31 5.56
CA GLY A 22 3.54 11.74 4.53
C GLY A 22 3.62 13.24 4.25
N PHE A 23 3.66 14.06 5.28
CA PHE A 23 3.80 15.51 5.16
C PHE A 23 5.12 15.93 4.49
N MET A 24 6.24 15.37 4.94
CA MET A 24 7.56 15.66 4.35
C MET A 24 7.67 15.14 2.90
N ALA A 25 6.99 14.04 2.57
CA ALA A 25 6.93 13.56 1.19
C ALA A 25 6.28 14.60 0.26
N VAL A 26 5.22 15.28 0.71
CA VAL A 26 4.58 16.36 -0.07
C VAL A 26 5.53 17.54 -0.22
N ILE A 27 6.22 17.97 0.84
CA ILE A 27 7.19 19.06 0.77
C ILE A 27 8.30 18.73 -0.23
N PHE A 28 8.89 17.54 -0.17
CA PHE A 28 9.94 17.14 -1.09
C PHE A 28 9.45 17.03 -2.53
N ALA A 29 8.19 16.60 -2.74
CA ALA A 29 7.59 16.61 -4.07
C ALA A 29 7.46 18.04 -4.63
N LEU A 30 7.06 19.01 -3.81
CA LEU A 30 7.00 20.43 -4.19
C LEU A 30 8.37 21.02 -4.49
N GLU A 31 9.41 20.58 -3.81
CA GLU A 31 10.81 20.96 -4.07
C GLU A 31 11.42 20.24 -5.29
N GLY A 32 10.68 19.37 -5.97
CA GLY A 32 11.19 18.59 -7.10
C GLY A 32 12.08 17.40 -6.71
N LYS A 33 12.15 17.06 -5.40
CA LYS A 33 12.92 15.93 -4.87
C LYS A 33 12.06 14.66 -4.83
N TYR A 34 11.76 14.10 -6.00
CA TYR A 34 10.75 13.05 -6.15
C TYR A 34 11.17 11.70 -5.57
N SER A 35 12.44 11.30 -5.74
CA SER A 35 12.94 10.04 -5.18
C SER A 35 12.90 10.02 -3.64
N PRO A 36 13.42 11.04 -2.93
CA PRO A 36 13.24 11.14 -1.47
C PRO A 36 11.77 11.18 -1.03
N ALA A 37 10.89 11.88 -1.76
CA ALA A 37 9.47 11.92 -1.47
C ALA A 37 8.83 10.52 -1.52
N ALA A 38 9.12 9.75 -2.56
CA ALA A 38 8.64 8.38 -2.72
C ALA A 38 9.17 7.45 -1.62
N TRP A 39 10.45 7.58 -1.25
CA TRP A 39 11.04 6.81 -0.14
C TRP A 39 10.40 7.13 1.21
N LEU A 40 10.03 8.39 1.47
CA LEU A 40 9.33 8.77 2.71
C LEU A 40 7.96 8.07 2.84
N ILE A 41 7.22 7.91 1.73
CA ILE A 41 5.95 7.16 1.75
C ILE A 41 6.22 5.68 2.11
N VAL A 42 7.29 5.09 1.56
CA VAL A 42 7.68 3.71 1.89
C VAL A 42 8.09 3.58 3.36
N VAL A 43 8.83 4.55 3.90
CA VAL A 43 9.19 4.60 5.33
C VAL A 43 7.94 4.74 6.19
N GLY A 44 6.97 5.61 5.81
CA GLY A 44 5.67 5.73 6.47
C GLY A 44 4.95 4.38 6.55
N TRP A 45 4.94 3.59 5.48
CA TRP A 45 4.36 2.24 5.48
C TRP A 45 5.05 1.30 6.47
N VAL A 46 6.38 1.37 6.59
CA VAL A 46 7.11 0.58 7.60
C VAL A 46 6.72 1.00 9.02
N MET A 47 6.62 2.31 9.28
CA MET A 47 6.22 2.84 10.59
C MET A 47 4.80 2.42 10.98
N ASP A 48 3.83 2.51 10.05
CA ASP A 48 2.47 2.00 10.17
C ASP A 48 2.42 0.49 10.51
N SER A 49 3.25 -0.30 9.82
CA SER A 49 3.32 -1.74 10.07
C SER A 49 3.88 -2.07 11.46
N ILE A 50 4.75 -1.23 12.01
CA ILE A 50 5.34 -1.39 13.34
C ILE A 50 4.33 -1.02 14.42
N ASP A 51 3.65 0.14 14.31
CA ASP A 51 2.69 0.59 15.33
C ASP A 51 1.50 -0.37 15.45
N GLY A 52 0.94 -0.83 14.34
CA GLY A 52 -0.13 -1.82 14.34
C GLY A 52 0.27 -3.16 14.96
N ARG A 53 1.53 -3.59 14.83
CA ARG A 53 2.04 -4.79 15.52
C ARG A 53 2.24 -4.53 17.00
N LEU A 54 2.84 -3.39 17.36
CA LEU A 54 3.14 -3.02 18.73
C LEU A 54 1.85 -2.87 19.56
N ALA A 55 0.82 -2.19 19.01
CA ALA A 55 -0.48 -2.05 19.64
C ALA A 55 -1.13 -3.41 19.96
N ARG A 56 -1.03 -4.37 19.05
CA ARG A 56 -1.51 -5.75 19.25
C ARG A 56 -0.72 -6.52 20.30
N MET A 57 0.60 -6.38 20.34
CA MET A 57 1.47 -7.09 21.29
C MET A 57 1.31 -6.53 22.71
N THR A 58 1.07 -5.23 22.85
CA THR A 58 0.94 -4.57 24.16
C THR A 58 -0.49 -4.53 24.69
N ASN A 59 -1.48 -5.02 23.93
CA ASN A 59 -2.91 -4.93 24.28
C ASN A 59 -3.33 -3.49 24.64
N THR A 60 -2.73 -2.48 24.01
CA THR A 60 -2.97 -1.06 24.30
C THR A 60 -3.83 -0.38 23.23
N SER A 61 -4.61 -1.14 22.45
CA SER A 61 -5.54 -0.57 21.48
C SER A 61 -6.57 0.32 22.17
N SER A 62 -6.55 1.61 21.86
CA SER A 62 -7.56 2.59 22.31
C SER A 62 -8.38 3.06 21.12
N SER A 63 -9.63 3.49 21.35
CA SER A 63 -10.45 4.09 20.29
C SER A 63 -9.75 5.32 19.68
N PHE A 64 -9.10 6.15 20.49
CA PHE A 64 -8.29 7.27 20.00
C PHE A 64 -7.15 6.79 19.08
N GLY A 65 -6.45 5.72 19.44
CA GLY A 65 -5.34 5.19 18.63
C GLY A 65 -5.81 4.75 17.23
N VAL A 66 -6.97 4.08 17.15
CA VAL A 66 -7.55 3.62 15.88
C VAL A 66 -7.96 4.80 14.98
N GLU A 67 -8.58 5.83 15.54
CA GLU A 67 -8.94 7.04 14.78
C GLU A 67 -7.71 7.84 14.34
N PHE A 68 -6.72 7.96 15.22
CA PHE A 68 -5.47 8.66 14.92
C PHE A 68 -4.68 7.96 13.81
N ASP A 69 -4.63 6.63 13.84
CA ASP A 69 -4.04 5.78 12.81
C ASP A 69 -4.72 5.97 11.44
N SER A 70 -6.05 6.02 11.42
CA SER A 70 -6.82 6.28 10.20
C SER A 70 -6.56 7.66 9.60
N ILE A 71 -6.36 8.68 10.44
CA ILE A 71 -5.97 10.03 9.99
C ILE A 71 -4.55 10.00 9.42
N ALA A 72 -3.62 9.29 10.08
CA ALA A 72 -2.26 9.12 9.60
C ALA A 72 -2.22 8.44 8.23
N ASP A 73 -2.95 7.35 8.07
CA ASP A 73 -3.09 6.61 6.82
C ASP A 73 -3.66 7.49 5.70
N MET A 74 -4.65 8.33 6.01
CA MET A 74 -5.21 9.24 5.03
C MET A 74 -4.19 10.25 4.51
N VAL A 75 -3.32 10.77 5.39
CA VAL A 75 -2.26 11.71 5.01
C VAL A 75 -1.17 10.99 4.22
N SER A 76 -0.66 9.87 4.74
CA SER A 76 0.55 9.21 4.20
C SER A 76 0.27 8.30 3.02
N PHE A 77 -0.91 7.67 2.95
CA PHE A 77 -1.27 6.70 1.90
C PHE A 77 -2.43 7.16 1.02
N GLY A 78 -3.18 8.19 1.45
CA GLY A 78 -4.19 8.84 0.63
C GLY A 78 -3.63 10.05 -0.10
N MET A 79 -3.31 11.12 0.65
CA MET A 79 -2.96 12.43 0.07
C MET A 79 -1.54 12.48 -0.49
N ALA A 80 -0.53 12.04 0.26
CA ALA A 80 0.87 12.19 -0.13
C ALA A 80 1.19 11.51 -1.47
N PRO A 81 0.83 10.24 -1.75
CA PRO A 81 1.08 9.60 -3.04
C PRO A 81 0.28 10.23 -4.18
N ALA A 82 -0.95 10.68 -3.93
CA ALA A 82 -1.77 11.36 -4.94
C ALA A 82 -1.14 12.69 -5.38
N LEU A 83 -0.68 13.51 -4.42
CA LEU A 83 0.01 14.76 -4.70
C LEU A 83 1.37 14.53 -5.36
N LEU A 84 2.14 13.55 -4.90
CA LEU A 84 3.41 13.18 -5.51
C LEU A 84 3.23 12.84 -7.00
N ILE A 85 2.28 11.97 -7.34
CA ILE A 85 1.99 11.59 -8.73
C ILE A 85 1.46 12.76 -9.55
N TRP A 86 0.59 13.59 -8.96
CA TRP A 86 0.06 14.75 -9.64
C TRP A 86 1.18 15.73 -10.01
N ILE A 87 2.04 16.09 -9.06
CA ILE A 87 3.17 17.01 -9.26
C ILE A 87 4.17 16.42 -10.24
N TYR A 88 4.45 15.11 -10.13
CA TYR A 88 5.50 14.44 -10.91
C TYR A 88 5.13 14.21 -12.37
N TYR A 89 3.87 13.82 -12.63
CA TYR A 89 3.50 13.33 -13.97
C TYR A 89 2.15 13.86 -14.49
N LEU A 90 1.14 14.01 -13.63
CA LEU A 90 -0.22 14.33 -14.07
C LEU A 90 -0.55 15.81 -14.11
N LYS A 91 0.37 16.70 -13.74
CA LYS A 91 0.16 18.15 -13.71
C LYS A 91 -0.27 18.70 -15.07
N ASP A 92 0.35 18.21 -16.15
CA ASP A 92 0.09 18.66 -17.52
C ASP A 92 -1.10 17.95 -18.17
N PHE A 93 -1.70 16.99 -17.48
CA PHE A 93 -2.87 16.26 -17.96
C PHE A 93 -4.15 17.00 -17.56
N ARG A 94 -5.02 17.35 -18.53
CA ARG A 94 -6.22 18.16 -18.30
C ARG A 94 -7.12 17.64 -17.15
N LEU A 95 -7.23 16.32 -16.99
CA LEU A 95 -8.02 15.66 -15.93
C LEU A 95 -7.15 14.97 -14.88
N GLY A 96 -5.84 15.25 -14.83
CA GLY A 96 -4.91 14.61 -13.90
C GLY A 96 -5.29 14.84 -12.44
N TRP A 97 -5.73 16.04 -12.10
CA TRP A 97 -6.21 16.37 -10.76
C TRP A 97 -7.46 15.55 -10.36
N ALA A 98 -8.36 15.27 -11.32
CA ALA A 98 -9.57 14.51 -11.05
C ALA A 98 -9.27 13.03 -10.79
N VAL A 99 -8.29 12.46 -11.50
CA VAL A 99 -7.81 11.09 -11.27
C VAL A 99 -7.18 10.96 -9.88
N CYS A 100 -6.35 11.93 -9.49
CA CYS A 100 -5.75 11.96 -8.15
C CYS A 100 -6.80 12.18 -7.06
N LEU A 101 -7.79 13.05 -7.29
CA LEU A 101 -8.90 13.26 -6.35
C LEU A 101 -9.73 11.98 -6.17
N LEU A 102 -10.01 11.24 -7.27
CA LEU A 102 -10.70 9.96 -7.19
C LEU A 102 -9.95 8.99 -6.29
N TYR A 103 -8.61 8.89 -6.42
CA TYR A 103 -7.80 8.05 -5.56
C TYR A 103 -7.92 8.47 -4.08
N VAL A 104 -7.84 9.77 -3.77
CA VAL A 104 -7.97 10.30 -2.40
C VAL A 104 -9.34 9.96 -1.81
N ILE A 105 -10.42 10.19 -2.58
CA ILE A 105 -11.79 9.88 -2.14
C ILE A 105 -11.94 8.38 -1.86
N THR A 106 -11.43 7.52 -2.75
CA THR A 106 -11.55 6.07 -2.56
C THR A 106 -10.74 5.57 -1.38
N ALA A 107 -9.57 6.15 -1.09
CA ALA A 107 -8.80 5.88 0.12
C ALA A 107 -9.58 6.26 1.38
N ALA A 108 -10.20 7.46 1.41
CA ALA A 108 -11.02 7.92 2.52
C ALA A 108 -12.25 7.01 2.77
N VAL A 109 -13.00 6.68 1.70
CA VAL A 109 -14.16 5.78 1.80
C VAL A 109 -13.75 4.40 2.30
N ARG A 110 -12.61 3.88 1.83
CA ARG A 110 -12.07 2.60 2.29
C ARG A 110 -11.75 2.61 3.78
N LEU A 111 -11.05 3.63 4.27
CA LEU A 111 -10.71 3.77 5.70
C LEU A 111 -11.97 3.91 6.56
N ALA A 112 -12.93 4.74 6.14
CA ALA A 112 -14.20 4.90 6.83
C ALA A 112 -14.97 3.57 6.91
N ARG A 113 -15.02 2.81 5.80
CA ARG A 113 -15.65 1.48 5.78
C ARG A 113 -14.97 0.49 6.71
N TYR A 114 -13.63 0.49 6.74
CA TYR A 114 -12.86 -0.38 7.63
C TYR A 114 -13.18 -0.10 9.10
N ASN A 115 -13.22 1.16 9.51
CA ASN A 115 -13.54 1.56 10.87
C ASN A 115 -14.96 1.20 11.31
N THR A 116 -15.93 1.30 10.39
CA THR A 116 -17.33 0.98 10.69
C THR A 116 -17.63 -0.52 10.68
N SER A 117 -16.84 -1.31 9.96
CA SER A 117 -17.03 -2.78 9.83
C SER A 117 -16.30 -3.58 10.91
N ALA A 118 -15.52 -2.93 11.78
CA ALA A 118 -14.78 -3.57 12.88
C ALA A 118 -15.70 -3.95 14.05
N SER A 119 -16.69 -4.82 13.80
CA SER A 119 -17.47 -5.46 14.88
C SER A 119 -16.60 -6.50 15.60
N PRO A 120 -16.64 -6.60 16.96
CA PRO A 120 -15.78 -7.48 17.74
C PRO A 120 -15.95 -8.98 17.43
N ASP A 121 -17.08 -9.39 16.86
CA ASP A 121 -17.46 -10.79 16.66
C ASP A 121 -17.08 -11.41 15.31
N GLU A 122 -16.76 -10.61 14.28
CA GLU A 122 -16.27 -11.13 13.01
C GLU A 122 -14.76 -10.87 12.84
N LYS A 123 -13.94 -11.76 13.34
CA LYS A 123 -12.52 -11.89 12.95
C LYS A 123 -12.45 -12.35 11.49
N SER A 124 -12.79 -11.48 10.58
CA SER A 124 -12.54 -11.69 9.16
C SER A 124 -11.03 -11.79 8.93
N HIS A 125 -10.56 -12.98 8.58
CA HIS A 125 -9.15 -13.25 8.27
C HIS A 125 -8.70 -12.67 6.91
N TYR A 126 -9.50 -11.81 6.28
CA TYR A 126 -9.24 -11.24 4.96
C TYR A 126 -9.48 -9.74 4.95
N PHE A 127 -8.60 -9.00 4.32
CA PHE A 127 -8.87 -7.60 3.99
C PHE A 127 -9.88 -7.53 2.85
N GLU A 128 -10.94 -6.77 3.01
CA GLU A 128 -11.83 -6.42 1.92
C GLU A 128 -11.24 -5.26 1.11
N GLY A 129 -10.92 -5.51 -0.15
CA GLY A 129 -10.32 -4.56 -1.09
C GLY A 129 -8.81 -4.36 -0.95
N LEU A 130 -8.22 -3.65 -1.93
CA LEU A 130 -6.78 -3.35 -1.96
C LEU A 130 -6.39 -2.45 -0.77
N PRO A 131 -5.40 -2.82 0.05
CA PRO A 131 -4.94 -1.97 1.16
C PRO A 131 -4.38 -0.62 0.68
N SER A 132 -4.69 0.49 1.40
CA SER A 132 -4.16 1.83 1.08
C SER A 132 -2.64 1.89 1.09
N PRO A 133 -1.89 1.24 2.03
CA PRO A 133 -0.44 1.23 1.96
C PRO A 133 0.12 0.54 0.70
N ALA A 134 -0.54 -0.52 0.21
CA ALA A 134 -0.12 -1.19 -1.02
C ALA A 134 -0.37 -0.31 -2.27
N ALA A 135 -1.50 0.40 -2.31
CA ALA A 135 -1.80 1.35 -3.37
C ALA A 135 -0.80 2.52 -3.38
N ALA A 136 -0.52 3.12 -2.22
CA ALA A 136 0.48 4.17 -2.05
C ALA A 136 1.88 3.71 -2.44
N GLY A 137 2.25 2.49 -2.02
CA GLY A 137 3.51 1.86 -2.37
C GLY A 137 3.67 1.71 -3.88
N PHE A 138 2.61 1.30 -4.60
CA PHE A 138 2.64 1.17 -6.06
C PHE A 138 2.93 2.52 -6.74
N LEU A 139 2.25 3.60 -6.32
CA LEU A 139 2.48 4.94 -6.87
C LEU A 139 3.91 5.43 -6.57
N SER A 140 4.41 5.19 -5.37
CA SER A 140 5.79 5.54 -4.97
C SER A 140 6.82 4.74 -5.76
N ALA A 141 6.60 3.43 -5.94
CA ALA A 141 7.48 2.57 -6.72
C ALA A 141 7.54 2.99 -8.20
N PHE A 142 6.42 3.44 -8.76
CA PHE A 142 6.39 4.00 -10.12
C PHE A 142 7.29 5.24 -10.22
N VAL A 143 7.20 6.18 -9.27
CA VAL A 143 8.06 7.38 -9.25
C VAL A 143 9.53 6.99 -9.15
N LEU A 144 9.88 6.05 -8.28
CA LEU A 144 11.26 5.58 -8.12
C LEU A 144 11.81 4.98 -9.43
N LEU A 145 11.04 4.15 -10.13
CA LEU A 145 11.44 3.57 -11.42
C LEU A 145 11.64 4.64 -12.48
N MET A 146 10.75 5.64 -12.55
CA MET A 146 10.87 6.74 -13.50
C MET A 146 12.07 7.64 -13.22
N GLU A 147 12.41 7.89 -11.95
CA GLU A 147 13.60 8.66 -11.58
C GLU A 147 14.89 7.94 -12.00
N ILE A 148 14.95 6.62 -11.83
CA ILE A 148 16.09 5.80 -12.28
C ILE A 148 16.19 5.82 -13.81
N TYR A 149 15.05 5.73 -14.51
CA TYR A 149 15.04 5.83 -15.97
C TYR A 149 15.59 7.18 -16.44
N LYS A 150 15.17 8.30 -15.83
CA LYS A 150 15.65 9.65 -16.16
C LYS A 150 17.13 9.84 -15.85
N ALA A 151 17.62 9.23 -14.78
CA ALA A 151 19.02 9.34 -14.36
C ALA A 151 19.98 8.49 -15.22
N ASP A 152 19.47 7.70 -16.17
CA ASP A 152 20.22 6.74 -17.00
C ASP A 152 21.23 5.90 -16.19
N SER A 153 20.84 5.58 -14.94
CA SER A 153 21.71 4.90 -13.98
C SER A 153 21.06 3.60 -13.46
N PRO A 154 20.95 2.54 -14.30
CA PRO A 154 20.28 1.30 -13.92
C PRO A 154 21.09 0.42 -12.94
N LYS A 155 22.17 0.93 -12.34
CA LYS A 155 23.12 0.15 -11.52
C LYS A 155 22.46 -0.56 -10.33
N ARG A 156 21.27 -0.11 -9.85
CA ARG A 156 20.54 -0.67 -8.71
C ARG A 156 19.12 -1.11 -9.06
N SER A 157 18.83 -1.36 -10.35
CA SER A 157 17.48 -1.74 -10.79
C SER A 157 17.53 -2.76 -11.93
N PHE A 158 16.49 -3.57 -12.04
CA PHE A 158 16.37 -4.49 -13.16
C PHE A 158 16.12 -3.69 -14.45
N ARG A 159 17.07 -3.73 -15.35
CA ARG A 159 17.07 -3.01 -16.63
C ARG A 159 15.75 -3.16 -17.40
N PHE A 160 15.19 -4.35 -17.42
CA PHE A 160 13.91 -4.65 -18.05
C PHE A 160 12.74 -3.79 -17.51
N LEU A 161 12.67 -3.55 -16.19
CA LEU A 161 11.61 -2.73 -15.58
C LEU A 161 11.82 -1.25 -15.89
N VAL A 162 13.07 -0.80 -15.85
CA VAL A 162 13.42 0.59 -16.12
C VAL A 162 13.15 0.95 -17.57
N GLU A 163 13.54 0.13 -18.53
CA GLU A 163 13.29 0.36 -19.96
C GLU A 163 11.79 0.40 -20.32
N ARG A 164 10.94 -0.26 -19.54
CA ARG A 164 9.48 -0.24 -19.72
C ARG A 164 8.75 0.84 -18.93
N ALA A 165 9.43 1.56 -18.04
CA ALA A 165 8.82 2.61 -17.22
C ALA A 165 8.07 3.68 -18.05
N PRO A 166 8.60 4.20 -19.19
CA PRO A 166 7.89 5.20 -20.00
C PRO A 166 6.60 4.64 -20.63
N PHE A 167 6.54 3.35 -20.96
CA PHE A 167 5.30 2.74 -21.44
C PHE A 167 4.23 2.74 -20.33
N PHE A 168 4.61 2.39 -19.10
CA PHE A 168 3.70 2.44 -17.95
C PHE A 168 3.26 3.86 -17.61
N ALA A 169 4.07 4.88 -17.91
CA ALA A 169 3.70 6.27 -17.71
C ALA A 169 2.46 6.67 -18.52
N HIS A 170 2.36 6.25 -19.77
CA HIS A 170 1.20 6.57 -20.63
C HIS A 170 -0.11 5.95 -20.13
N ILE A 171 -0.05 4.79 -19.51
CA ILE A 171 -1.23 4.10 -18.97
C ILE A 171 -1.51 4.43 -17.49
N LEU A 172 -0.63 5.22 -16.85
CA LEU A 172 -0.71 5.53 -15.43
C LEU A 172 -2.07 6.07 -14.97
N PRO A 173 -2.74 7.01 -15.67
CA PRO A 173 -4.05 7.50 -15.26
C PRO A 173 -5.08 6.37 -15.15
N PHE A 174 -5.09 5.45 -16.11
CA PHE A 174 -5.98 4.28 -16.11
C PHE A 174 -5.63 3.31 -14.98
N VAL A 175 -4.36 3.13 -14.68
CA VAL A 175 -3.89 2.30 -13.56
C VAL A 175 -4.33 2.89 -12.23
N ILE A 176 -4.26 4.21 -12.04
CA ILE A 176 -4.75 4.88 -10.82
C ILE A 176 -6.26 4.68 -10.66
N ILE A 177 -7.04 4.85 -11.73
CA ILE A 177 -8.48 4.60 -11.72
C ILE A 177 -8.77 3.13 -11.35
N LEU A 178 -8.02 2.19 -11.92
CA LEU A 178 -8.14 0.77 -11.60
C LEU A 178 -7.82 0.49 -10.13
N ILE A 179 -6.72 1.03 -9.59
CA ILE A 179 -6.34 0.92 -8.18
C ILE A 179 -7.44 1.49 -7.28
N SER A 180 -7.96 2.67 -7.62
CA SER A 180 -9.06 3.32 -6.90
C SER A 180 -10.30 2.41 -6.85
N PHE A 181 -10.63 1.80 -7.98
CA PHE A 181 -11.74 0.84 -8.04
C PHE A 181 -11.46 -0.42 -7.20
N LEU A 182 -10.23 -0.97 -7.27
CA LEU A 182 -9.82 -2.14 -6.49
C LEU A 182 -9.87 -1.89 -4.97
N MET A 183 -9.63 -0.67 -4.52
CA MET A 183 -9.74 -0.29 -3.11
C MET A 183 -11.19 -0.37 -2.59
N LEU A 184 -12.20 -0.13 -3.45
CA LEU A 184 -13.62 -0.19 -3.09
C LEU A 184 -14.23 -1.58 -3.23
N THR A 185 -13.56 -2.50 -3.92
CA THR A 185 -14.08 -3.86 -4.14
C THR A 185 -14.05 -4.68 -2.85
N LYS A 186 -14.97 -5.67 -2.73
CA LYS A 186 -15.02 -6.62 -1.61
C LYS A 186 -14.14 -7.85 -1.84
N ILE A 187 -13.02 -7.68 -2.51
CA ILE A 187 -12.09 -8.77 -2.80
C ILE A 187 -11.33 -9.13 -1.54
N ARG A 188 -11.18 -10.41 -1.27
CA ARG A 188 -10.48 -10.93 -0.11
C ARG A 188 -8.98 -11.06 -0.40
N TYR A 189 -8.22 -10.05 0.00
CA TYR A 189 -6.77 -10.14 -0.07
C TYR A 189 -6.21 -10.99 1.09
N PRO A 190 -5.23 -11.87 0.83
CA PRO A 190 -4.65 -12.70 1.87
C PRO A 190 -3.94 -11.84 2.91
N HIS A 191 -4.33 -12.00 4.17
CA HIS A 191 -3.60 -11.39 5.28
C HIS A 191 -2.36 -12.24 5.58
N GLY A 192 -1.20 -11.58 5.77
CA GLY A 192 0.08 -12.26 6.05
C GLY A 192 0.12 -13.11 7.34
N SER A 193 -1.00 -13.20 8.08
CA SER A 193 -1.10 -13.97 9.32
C SER A 193 -1.18 -15.49 9.15
N ARG A 194 -1.24 -16.01 7.91
CA ARG A 194 -1.27 -17.47 7.66
C ARG A 194 0.07 -18.18 7.91
N PHE A 195 1.17 -17.46 7.94
CA PHE A 195 2.45 -18.05 8.31
C PHE A 195 2.55 -18.15 9.84
N LYS A 196 1.90 -19.15 10.44
CA LYS A 196 2.27 -19.61 11.77
C LYS A 196 3.67 -20.19 11.67
N LEU A 197 4.67 -19.40 12.02
CA LEU A 197 6.05 -19.84 12.22
C LEU A 197 6.14 -20.64 13.53
N THR A 198 5.35 -21.71 13.63
CA THR A 198 5.43 -22.66 14.73
C THR A 198 6.34 -23.80 14.28
N GLY A 199 7.61 -23.70 14.64
CA GLY A 199 8.61 -24.70 14.34
C GLY A 199 9.87 -24.11 13.68
N MET A 200 10.96 -24.86 13.66
CA MET A 200 12.16 -24.50 12.92
C MET A 200 11.79 -24.22 11.46
N LEU A 201 12.10 -23.00 10.98
CA LEU A 201 11.90 -22.63 9.59
C LEU A 201 12.59 -23.68 8.70
N PRO A 202 11.87 -24.38 7.80
CA PRO A 202 12.51 -25.32 6.91
C PRO A 202 13.63 -24.59 6.15
N MET A 203 14.80 -25.21 6.05
CA MET A 203 16.02 -24.63 5.46
C MET A 203 15.75 -23.93 4.12
N ARG A 204 14.79 -24.44 3.35
CA ARG A 204 14.35 -23.83 2.07
C ARG A 204 13.73 -22.45 2.25
N ILE A 205 12.86 -22.25 3.25
CA ILE A 205 12.23 -20.94 3.53
C ILE A 205 13.28 -19.95 4.02
N PHE A 206 14.21 -20.39 4.87
CA PHE A 206 15.32 -19.58 5.33
C PHE A 206 16.21 -19.12 4.18
N MET A 207 16.58 -20.00 3.26
CA MET A 207 17.35 -19.64 2.07
C MET A 207 16.60 -18.66 1.16
N ILE A 208 15.31 -18.89 0.92
CA ILE A 208 14.48 -17.95 0.13
C ILE A 208 14.46 -16.57 0.80
N MET A 209 14.31 -16.51 2.12
CA MET A 209 14.30 -15.25 2.87
C MET A 209 15.64 -14.51 2.74
N ILE A 210 16.77 -15.21 2.82
CA ILE A 210 18.10 -14.61 2.60
C ILE A 210 18.20 -14.05 1.18
N VAL A 211 17.80 -14.81 0.17
CA VAL A 211 17.81 -14.34 -1.23
C VAL A 211 16.97 -13.07 -1.39
N TRP A 212 15.77 -13.02 -0.80
CA TRP A 212 14.91 -11.83 -0.84
C TRP A 212 15.55 -10.63 -0.15
N ILE A 213 16.21 -10.83 1.01
CA ILE A 213 16.93 -9.76 1.74
C ILE A 213 18.09 -9.24 0.89
N VAL A 214 18.90 -10.12 0.30
CA VAL A 214 20.02 -9.73 -0.58
C VAL A 214 19.52 -8.96 -1.80
N LEU A 215 18.46 -9.44 -2.47
CA LEU A 215 17.85 -8.76 -3.60
C LEU A 215 17.29 -7.38 -3.19
N PHE A 216 16.67 -7.28 -2.02
CA PHE A 216 16.15 -6.01 -1.51
C PHE A 216 17.28 -5.00 -1.20
N ILE A 217 18.42 -5.46 -0.67
CA ILE A 217 19.57 -4.58 -0.42
C ILE A 217 20.23 -4.14 -1.73
N MET A 218 20.32 -5.03 -2.71
CA MET A 218 20.97 -4.73 -3.99
C MET A 218 20.07 -3.92 -4.95
N TYR A 219 18.76 -4.21 -4.97
CA TYR A 219 17.79 -3.68 -5.94
C TYR A 219 16.48 -3.24 -5.27
N PRO A 220 16.51 -2.32 -4.28
CA PRO A 220 15.34 -2.02 -3.45
C PRO A 220 14.14 -1.53 -4.28
N GLU A 221 14.35 -0.63 -5.24
CA GLU A 221 13.29 -0.04 -6.06
C GLU A 221 12.61 -1.07 -6.96
N SER A 222 13.40 -1.95 -7.56
CA SER A 222 12.89 -3.01 -8.45
C SER A 222 12.15 -4.10 -7.68
N VAL A 223 12.65 -4.47 -6.49
CA VAL A 223 12.02 -5.49 -5.64
C VAL A 223 10.68 -4.99 -5.12
N ILE A 224 10.60 -3.74 -4.64
CA ILE A 224 9.35 -3.12 -4.20
C ILE A 224 8.35 -3.11 -5.36
N SER A 225 8.79 -2.65 -6.54
CA SER A 225 7.93 -2.58 -7.73
C SER A 225 7.40 -3.95 -8.15
N LEU A 226 8.25 -4.98 -8.18
CA LEU A 226 7.83 -6.34 -8.52
C LEU A 226 6.85 -6.93 -7.50
N MET A 227 7.12 -6.74 -6.21
CA MET A 227 6.21 -7.20 -5.15
C MET A 227 4.81 -6.57 -5.30
N LEU A 228 4.76 -5.26 -5.58
CA LEU A 228 3.50 -4.55 -5.70
C LEU A 228 2.76 -4.88 -6.99
N ILE A 229 3.48 -5.06 -8.11
CA ILE A 229 2.89 -5.55 -9.37
C ILE A 229 2.31 -6.96 -9.16
N ALA A 230 3.07 -7.87 -8.54
CA ALA A 230 2.59 -9.21 -8.24
C ALA A 230 1.35 -9.20 -7.33
N TYR A 231 1.32 -8.30 -6.34
CA TYR A 231 0.18 -8.14 -5.45
C TYR A 231 -1.08 -7.62 -6.18
N LEU A 232 -0.93 -6.66 -7.11
CA LEU A 232 -2.03 -6.19 -7.95
C LEU A 232 -2.54 -7.29 -8.89
N LEU A 233 -1.62 -8.02 -9.54
CA LEU A 233 -1.98 -9.12 -10.42
C LEU A 233 -2.72 -10.24 -9.68
N TYR A 234 -2.30 -10.54 -8.44
CA TYR A 234 -3.00 -11.48 -7.58
C TYR A 234 -4.44 -11.04 -7.32
N GLY A 235 -4.66 -9.75 -6.98
CA GLY A 235 -6.00 -9.22 -6.78
C GLY A 235 -6.88 -9.30 -8.03
N LEU A 236 -6.32 -8.97 -9.20
CA LEU A 236 -7.04 -9.08 -10.47
C LEU A 236 -7.39 -10.54 -10.82
N ALA A 237 -6.46 -11.48 -10.56
CA ALA A 237 -6.69 -12.90 -10.76
C ALA A 237 -7.81 -13.42 -9.86
N ASP A 238 -7.86 -13.01 -8.59
CA ASP A 238 -8.91 -13.41 -7.65
C ASP A 238 -10.29 -12.91 -8.10
N ILE A 239 -10.38 -11.68 -8.61
CA ILE A 239 -11.62 -11.16 -9.23
C ILE A 239 -12.07 -12.05 -10.40
N ALA A 240 -11.16 -12.35 -11.31
CA ALA A 240 -11.47 -13.14 -12.48
C ALA A 240 -11.98 -14.54 -12.09
N ILE A 241 -11.31 -15.20 -11.13
CA ILE A 241 -11.70 -16.51 -10.61
C ILE A 241 -13.08 -16.44 -9.95
N MET A 242 -13.32 -15.43 -9.11
CA MET A 242 -14.60 -15.26 -8.41
C MET A 242 -15.75 -15.01 -9.40
N THR A 243 -15.53 -14.19 -10.42
CA THR A 243 -16.52 -13.90 -11.46
C THR A 243 -16.84 -15.15 -12.27
N ILE A 244 -15.85 -15.96 -12.62
CA ILE A 244 -16.05 -17.23 -13.33
C ILE A 244 -16.83 -18.23 -12.46
N ARG A 245 -16.54 -18.32 -11.16
CA ARG A 245 -17.28 -19.19 -10.22
C ARG A 245 -18.75 -18.79 -10.13
N MET A 246 -19.04 -17.51 -9.93
CA MET A 246 -20.41 -17.00 -9.85
C MET A 246 -21.21 -17.24 -11.14
N ARG A 247 -20.56 -17.11 -12.30
CA ARG A 247 -21.20 -17.44 -13.59
C ARG A 247 -21.52 -18.93 -13.72
N ARG A 248 -20.61 -19.80 -13.25
CA ARG A 248 -20.84 -21.26 -13.26
C ARG A 248 -21.96 -21.70 -12.30
N GLU A 249 -22.09 -21.06 -11.14
CA GLU A 249 -23.19 -21.34 -10.21
C GLU A 249 -24.54 -20.90 -10.77
N LYS A 250 -24.60 -19.71 -11.37
CA LYS A 250 -25.83 -19.23 -12.06
C LYS A 250 -26.24 -20.11 -13.24
N SER A 251 -25.28 -20.74 -13.92
CA SER A 251 -25.59 -21.66 -15.05
C SER A 251 -26.05 -23.04 -14.59
N LYS A 252 -25.82 -23.41 -13.30
CA LYS A 252 -26.24 -24.69 -12.73
C LYS A 252 -27.61 -24.65 -12.05
N CYS A 253 -28.17 -23.45 -11.83
CA CYS A 253 -29.51 -23.28 -11.27
C CYS A 253 -30.46 -22.85 -12.43
N PRO A 254 -31.13 -23.77 -13.11
CA PRO A 254 -32.14 -23.40 -14.12
C PRO A 254 -33.28 -22.70 -13.40
N LYS A 255 -33.72 -21.55 -13.95
CA LYS A 255 -34.91 -20.83 -13.50
C LYS A 255 -36.10 -21.79 -13.59
N THR A 256 -36.61 -22.24 -12.44
CA THR A 256 -37.98 -22.74 -12.30
C THR A 256 -38.91 -21.57 -12.30
#